data_c4429588a024122ffaee34efe8138a2e
#
_entry.id   c4429588a024122ffaee34efe8138a2e
#
_cell.length_a   1.000
_cell.length_b   1.000
_cell.length_c   1.000
_cell.angle_alpha   90.00
_cell.angle_beta   90.00
_cell.angle_gamma   90.00
#
_symmetry.space_group_name_H-M   'P 1'
#
loop_
_entity.id
_entity.type
_entity.pdbx_description
1 polymer ?
#
loop_
_entity_poly.entity_id
_entity_poly.type
_entity_poly.pdbx_seq_one_letter_code
_entity_poly.pdbx_strand_id
1 'polypeptide(L)'
;MMSLSCLAPAQPPASTLQLTTHDTANRIGSVVLTCEPTGGTHPKRAKACAVLAGVDGDFSKINARHQACTLIYAPVDVTAVGTWRGKPVSFRETYPNRCAADRDSDDVFAF
;
A
#
# COMPACT_ATOMS: atom_id res chain seq x y z
N MET A 1 -40.75 -22.76 6.23
CA MET A 1 -39.95 -22.09 6.62
C MET A 1 -38.93 -21.77 5.78
N MET A 2 -38.52 -20.75 5.69
CA MET A 2 -37.73 -20.39 4.79
C MET A 2 -36.49 -20.19 5.29
N SER A 3 -35.70 -20.59 4.73
CA SER A 3 -34.45 -20.39 5.01
C SER A 3 -34.09 -19.11 4.62
N LEU A 4 -33.63 -18.41 5.43
CA LEU A 4 -33.06 -17.31 5.07
C LEU A 4 -31.84 -17.54 4.58
N SER A 5 -31.78 -17.74 3.46
CA SER A 5 -30.61 -17.81 2.82
C SER A 5 -29.84 -16.70 3.08
N CYS A 6 -29.22 -16.77 3.91
CA CYS A 6 -28.39 -15.88 4.27
C CYS A 6 -27.36 -15.60 3.36
N LEU A 7 -27.51 -14.57 2.75
CA LEU A 7 -26.41 -13.94 2.26
C LEU A 7 -25.64 -13.51 3.43
N ALA A 8 -24.68 -14.27 3.79
CA ALA A 8 -23.76 -13.81 4.80
C ALA A 8 -23.18 -12.50 4.32
N PRO A 9 -23.15 -11.47 5.13
CA PRO A 9 -22.50 -10.23 4.75
C PRO A 9 -21.04 -10.50 4.41
N ALA A 10 -20.52 -9.79 3.44
CA ALA A 10 -19.13 -9.92 3.09
C ALA A 10 -18.30 -9.67 4.33
N GLN A 11 -17.30 -10.50 4.55
CA GLN A 11 -16.41 -10.31 5.67
C GLN A 11 -15.64 -9.02 5.46
N PRO A 12 -15.50 -8.18 6.46
CA PRO A 12 -14.62 -7.03 6.33
C PRO A 12 -13.19 -7.50 6.12
N PRO A 13 -12.39 -6.78 5.36
CA PRO A 13 -11.00 -7.17 5.15
C PRO A 13 -10.23 -7.13 6.47
N ALA A 14 -9.27 -8.02 6.62
CA ALA A 14 -8.43 -8.07 7.81
C ALA A 14 -7.52 -6.85 7.91
N SER A 15 -7.19 -6.22 6.78
CA SER A 15 -6.30 -5.06 6.73
C SER A 15 -6.89 -3.99 5.84
N THR A 16 -6.80 -2.74 6.27
CA THR A 16 -7.23 -1.57 5.49
C THR A 16 -6.23 -0.46 5.68
N LEU A 17 -5.67 0.00 4.57
CA LEU A 17 -4.64 1.04 4.58
C LEU A 17 -5.00 2.15 3.61
N GLN A 18 -4.76 3.39 4.01
CA GLN A 18 -4.79 4.52 3.10
C GLN A 18 -3.35 4.88 2.78
N LEU A 19 -3.02 4.88 1.50
CA LEU A 19 -1.68 5.17 1.02
C LEU A 19 -1.71 6.48 0.24
N THR A 20 -0.76 7.35 0.49
CA THR A 20 -0.68 8.63 -0.21
C THR A 20 0.72 8.87 -0.74
N THR A 21 0.79 9.61 -1.84
CA THR A 21 2.06 10.12 -2.37
C THR A 21 1.89 11.62 -2.64
N HIS A 22 2.96 12.38 -2.43
CA HIS A 22 2.95 13.80 -2.71
C HIS A 22 4.32 14.18 -3.24
N ASP A 23 4.39 14.68 -4.46
CA ASP A 23 5.66 15.06 -5.07
C ASP A 23 5.84 16.58 -5.12
N THR A 24 7.02 17.03 -5.59
CA THR A 24 7.33 18.45 -5.61
C THR A 24 6.57 19.24 -6.67
N ALA A 25 5.89 18.56 -7.59
CA ALA A 25 5.01 19.22 -8.56
C ALA A 25 3.58 19.33 -8.02
N ASN A 26 3.39 19.10 -6.71
CA ASN A 26 2.09 19.10 -6.05
C ASN A 26 1.11 18.05 -6.59
N ARG A 27 1.62 16.98 -7.18
CA ARG A 27 0.76 15.88 -7.53
C ARG A 27 0.56 15.01 -6.30
N ILE A 28 -0.69 14.79 -5.97
CA ILE A 28 -1.07 14.00 -4.80
C ILE A 28 -1.80 12.76 -5.30
N GLY A 29 -1.28 11.59 -4.94
CA GLY A 29 -1.96 10.33 -5.16
C GLY A 29 -2.51 9.80 -3.85
N SER A 30 -3.66 9.17 -3.91
CA SER A 30 -4.26 8.56 -2.73
C SER A 30 -5.02 7.32 -3.18
N VAL A 31 -4.73 6.20 -2.54
CA VAL A 31 -5.44 4.95 -2.80
C VAL A 31 -5.78 4.27 -1.49
N VAL A 32 -6.80 3.44 -1.53
CA VAL A 32 -7.13 2.54 -0.42
C VAL A 32 -6.70 1.16 -0.82
N LEU A 33 -5.99 0.47 0.07
CA LEU A 33 -5.61 -0.91 -0.12
C LEU A 33 -6.24 -1.73 0.98
N THR A 34 -7.03 -2.71 0.60
CA THR A 34 -7.55 -3.68 1.56
C THR A 34 -6.96 -5.04 1.23
N CYS A 35 -6.66 -5.82 2.26
CA CYS A 35 -6.07 -7.13 2.09
C CYS A 35 -6.80 -8.14 2.96
N GLU A 36 -6.91 -9.36 2.44
CA GLU A 36 -7.57 -10.48 3.13
C GLU A 36 -9.05 -10.20 3.40
N PRO A 37 -9.84 -10.01 2.31
CA PRO A 37 -9.45 -10.21 0.90
C PRO A 37 -8.89 -8.95 0.26
N THR A 38 -8.17 -9.16 -0.85
CA THR A 38 -7.59 -8.06 -1.63
C THR A 38 -8.68 -7.20 -2.25
N GLY A 39 -8.54 -5.90 -2.14
CA GLY A 39 -9.48 -4.95 -2.72
C GLY A 39 -8.97 -3.52 -2.63
N GLY A 40 -9.86 -2.58 -2.86
CA GLY A 40 -9.53 -1.17 -2.82
C GLY A 40 -9.19 -0.61 -4.19
N THR A 41 -8.55 0.57 -4.21
CA THR A 41 -8.30 1.31 -5.46
C THR A 41 -6.85 1.27 -5.92
N HIS A 42 -5.98 0.56 -5.22
CA HIS A 42 -4.57 0.46 -5.61
C HIS A 42 -4.46 -0.25 -6.98
N PRO A 43 -3.74 0.32 -7.95
CA PRO A 43 -3.66 -0.28 -9.29
C PRO A 43 -2.94 -1.63 -9.32
N LYS A 44 -2.09 -1.90 -8.34
CA LYS A 44 -1.38 -3.18 -8.21
C LYS A 44 -1.71 -3.83 -6.86
N ARG A 45 -3.00 -3.86 -6.52
CA ARG A 45 -3.43 -4.28 -5.18
C ARG A 45 -3.03 -5.70 -4.80
N ALA A 46 -3.08 -6.63 -5.74
CA ALA A 46 -2.69 -8.00 -5.44
C ALA A 46 -1.22 -8.10 -5.06
N LYS A 47 -0.36 -7.40 -5.82
CA LYS A 47 1.07 -7.38 -5.51
C LYS A 47 1.34 -6.66 -4.20
N ALA A 48 0.69 -5.51 -3.99
CA ALA A 48 0.88 -4.74 -2.76
C ALA A 48 0.49 -5.56 -1.53
N CYS A 49 -0.63 -6.28 -1.58
CA CYS A 49 -1.03 -7.15 -0.48
C CYS A 49 -0.01 -8.28 -0.25
N ALA A 50 0.53 -8.87 -1.33
CA ALA A 50 1.53 -9.93 -1.20
C ALA A 50 2.83 -9.41 -0.57
N VAL A 51 3.29 -8.23 -0.99
CA VAL A 51 4.49 -7.62 -0.42
C VAL A 51 4.30 -7.37 1.07
N LEU A 52 3.17 -6.77 1.44
CA LEU A 52 2.91 -6.45 2.84
C LEU A 52 2.70 -7.70 3.70
N ALA A 53 2.11 -8.74 3.15
CA ALA A 53 1.97 -9.99 3.87
C ALA A 53 3.35 -10.61 4.18
N GLY A 54 4.31 -10.44 3.28
CA GLY A 54 5.67 -10.94 3.50
C GLY A 54 6.42 -10.26 4.62
N VAL A 55 6.00 -9.06 5.02
CA VAL A 55 6.62 -8.30 6.12
C VAL A 55 5.63 -8.05 7.26
N ASP A 56 4.48 -8.71 7.22
CA ASP A 56 3.42 -8.57 8.23
C ASP A 56 3.03 -7.11 8.48
N GLY A 57 2.91 -6.35 7.40
CA GLY A 57 2.49 -4.96 7.45
C GLY A 57 3.55 -3.96 7.92
N ASP A 58 4.78 -4.41 8.12
CA ASP A 58 5.85 -3.51 8.55
C ASP A 58 6.55 -2.91 7.34
N PHE A 59 6.12 -1.72 6.94
CA PHE A 59 6.64 -1.03 5.77
C PHE A 59 8.15 -0.80 5.82
N SER A 60 8.73 -0.69 7.02
CA SER A 60 10.17 -0.47 7.16
C SER A 60 10.99 -1.71 6.79
N LYS A 61 10.36 -2.86 6.66
CA LYS A 61 11.04 -4.11 6.35
C LYS A 61 10.87 -4.55 4.91
N ILE A 62 10.21 -3.76 4.07
CA ILE A 62 10.05 -4.12 2.67
C ILE A 62 11.41 -4.14 1.98
N ASN A 63 11.71 -5.25 1.28
CA ASN A 63 12.95 -5.33 0.54
C ASN A 63 12.78 -4.64 -0.80
N ALA A 64 13.71 -3.74 -1.11
CA ALA A 64 13.74 -3.10 -2.42
C ALA A 64 13.97 -4.14 -3.51
N ARG A 65 13.29 -3.96 -4.65
CA ARG A 65 13.55 -4.86 -5.77
C ARG A 65 14.80 -4.39 -6.52
N HIS A 66 15.41 -5.32 -7.25
CA HIS A 66 16.60 -5.00 -8.01
C HIS A 66 16.21 -4.21 -9.24
N GLN A 67 16.47 -2.91 -9.23
CA GLN A 67 16.15 -2.02 -10.33
C GLN A 67 17.05 -0.80 -10.25
N ALA A 68 17.64 -0.42 -11.36
CA ALA A 68 18.41 0.82 -11.41
C ALA A 68 17.45 2.01 -11.48
N CYS A 69 17.76 3.06 -10.75
CA CYS A 69 17.02 4.32 -10.79
C CYS A 69 17.96 5.47 -11.08
N THR A 70 17.42 6.50 -11.73
CA THR A 70 18.15 7.74 -11.94
C THR A 70 18.52 8.37 -10.61
N LEU A 71 19.54 9.22 -10.61
CA LEU A 71 19.95 9.98 -9.44
C LEU A 71 19.28 11.37 -9.39
N ILE A 72 18.33 11.65 -10.27
CA ILE A 72 17.62 12.92 -10.24
C ILE A 72 16.88 13.05 -8.92
N TYR A 73 17.05 14.19 -8.26
CA TYR A 73 16.37 14.44 -7.00
C TYR A 73 15.06 15.17 -7.24
N ALA A 74 13.97 14.46 -7.13
CA ALA A 74 12.62 14.98 -7.22
C ALA A 74 11.79 14.26 -6.15
N PRO A 75 11.91 14.67 -4.88
CA PRO A 75 11.43 13.87 -3.76
C PRO A 75 9.94 13.62 -3.77
N VAL A 76 9.57 12.45 -3.29
CA VAL A 76 8.20 12.02 -3.15
C VAL A 76 8.00 11.63 -1.68
N ASP A 77 7.04 12.28 -1.04
CA ASP A 77 6.67 11.92 0.33
C ASP A 77 5.55 10.89 0.25
N VAL A 78 5.67 9.82 0.99
CA VAL A 78 4.65 8.78 1.04
C VAL A 78 4.17 8.57 2.46
N THR A 79 2.91 8.19 2.60
CA THR A 79 2.35 7.82 3.91
C THR A 79 1.51 6.56 3.76
N ALA A 80 1.47 5.77 4.83
CA ALA A 80 0.57 4.64 4.96
C ALA A 80 -0.05 4.70 6.35
N VAL A 81 -1.37 4.75 6.40
CA VAL A 81 -2.11 4.84 7.66
C VAL A 81 -3.27 3.87 7.64
N GLY A 82 -3.46 3.16 8.71
CA GLY A 82 -4.58 2.23 8.86
C GLY A 82 -4.25 1.09 9.79
N THR A 83 -4.70 -0.10 9.43
CA THR A 83 -4.43 -1.29 10.24
C THR A 83 -4.02 -2.46 9.36
N TRP A 84 -3.13 -3.27 9.87
CA TRP A 84 -2.74 -4.54 9.25
C TRP A 84 -3.06 -5.66 10.25
N ARG A 85 -4.04 -6.49 9.90
CA ARG A 85 -4.51 -7.58 10.77
C ARG A 85 -4.73 -7.11 12.21
N GLY A 86 -5.38 -5.93 12.34
CA GLY A 86 -5.67 -5.34 13.64
C GLY A 86 -4.56 -4.52 14.26
N LYS A 87 -3.35 -4.54 13.69
CA LYS A 87 -2.23 -3.75 14.23
C LYS A 87 -2.22 -2.37 13.59
N PRO A 88 -2.12 -1.30 14.36
CA PRO A 88 -2.04 0.04 13.77
C PRO A 88 -0.81 0.20 12.89
N VAL A 89 -1.00 0.86 11.75
CA VAL A 89 0.08 1.21 10.83
C VAL A 89 0.12 2.72 10.70
N SER A 90 1.32 3.29 10.87
CA SER A 90 1.57 4.69 10.61
C SER A 90 2.99 4.79 10.10
N PHE A 91 3.13 4.98 8.80
CA PHE A 91 4.44 4.98 8.15
C PHE A 91 4.56 6.23 7.29
N ARG A 92 5.73 6.84 7.29
CA ARG A 92 6.04 7.99 6.47
C ARG A 92 7.47 7.88 6.00
N GLU A 93 7.69 8.18 4.74
CA GLU A 93 9.03 8.16 4.16
C GLU A 93 9.12 9.18 3.05
N THR A 94 10.32 9.70 2.80
CA THR A 94 10.61 10.55 1.65
C THR A 94 11.61 9.81 0.78
N TYR A 95 11.23 9.57 -0.47
CA TYR A 95 12.13 8.94 -1.43
C TYR A 95 12.71 10.01 -2.35
N PRO A 96 13.94 9.83 -2.86
CA PRO A 96 14.59 10.86 -3.67
C PRO A 96 13.93 11.10 -5.02
N ASN A 97 13.14 10.16 -5.52
CA ASN A 97 12.36 10.31 -6.74
C ASN A 97 11.33 9.19 -6.85
N ARG A 98 10.48 9.27 -7.86
CA ARG A 98 9.40 8.31 -8.06
C ARG A 98 9.94 6.89 -8.33
N CYS A 99 11.02 6.78 -9.11
CA CYS A 99 11.62 5.49 -9.40
C CYS A 99 12.09 4.81 -8.11
N ALA A 100 12.73 5.56 -7.22
CA ALA A 100 13.19 5.03 -5.94
C ALA A 100 12.01 4.64 -5.04
N ALA A 101 10.93 5.42 -5.05
CA ALA A 101 9.74 5.08 -4.29
C ALA A 101 9.14 3.73 -4.76
N ASP A 102 9.04 3.54 -6.05
CA ASP A 102 8.49 2.29 -6.61
C ASP A 102 9.41 1.11 -6.31
N ARG A 103 10.72 1.30 -6.47
CA ARG A 103 11.70 0.25 -6.21
C ARG A 103 11.77 -0.14 -4.75
N ASP A 104 11.88 0.83 -3.87
CA ASP A 104 12.15 0.58 -2.45
C ASP A 104 10.90 0.10 -1.71
N SER A 105 9.73 0.43 -2.22
CA SER A 105 8.48 -0.08 -1.66
C SER A 105 7.98 -1.33 -2.39
N ASP A 106 8.72 -1.80 -3.37
CA ASP A 106 8.33 -2.94 -4.22
C ASP A 106 6.90 -2.75 -4.77
N ASP A 107 6.68 -1.57 -5.35
CA ASP A 107 5.42 -1.13 -5.97
C ASP A 107 4.27 -0.83 -5.00
N VAL A 108 4.47 -0.89 -3.70
CA VAL A 108 3.39 -0.55 -2.76
C VAL A 108 2.98 0.92 -2.93
N PHE A 109 3.93 1.81 -3.24
CA PHE A 109 3.63 3.21 -3.51
C PHE A 109 3.65 3.55 -5.01
N ALA A 110 3.48 2.56 -5.88
CA ALA A 110 3.48 2.79 -7.32
C ALA A 110 2.07 3.13 -7.83
N PHE A 111 1.67 4.35 -7.57
CA PHE A 111 0.36 4.82 -8.03
C PHE A 111 0.33 6.34 -8.23
#